data_ef6f2fcd40628068baf9d0e19fd97ea1
#
_entry.id   ef6f2fcd40628068baf9d0e19fd97ea1
#
_cell.length_a   1.000
_cell.length_b   1.000
_cell.length_c   1.000
_cell.angle_alpha   90.00
_cell.angle_beta   90.00
_cell.angle_gamma   90.00
#
_symmetry.space_group_name_H-M   'P 1'
#
loop_
_entity.id
_entity.type
_entity.pdbx_description
1 polymer ?
#
loop_
_entity_poly.entity_id
_entity_poly.type
_entity_poly.pdbx_seq_one_letter_code
_entity_poly.pdbx_strand_id
1 'polypeptide(L)'
;MFGLLSRFSNRPTARQVRTAALFVGEPATVDTTRTLDTILRAAVADDASDVHFEPKEDGLVVRFRLDGEMRDHTRLPLIQRDPLLARVKIFGGMDITEKRLPQDGRAKLDEDGKRIHLRLSSLPTVHGESLVLRLLDQTMPVKSFGELGFGPEASEALHAALTGPAGLIFLTGPTGSGKTTTLHAALHALDTSGRVVCTLEDPVEYQFEKIRQTEIREKIGLTFATGLRALLRQNPDIMLVGETRDAETAQLAIRAALTGHLVFSTLHTGDALAAIPRLRDLGVEMFLLAASLRLVAAQRLARKLCPACKAPHPENGRLAEQHGLSGAQFFTAVGCPACRGRGYRGRLAVHEVIPVEKFLPLIAANAPMAEVHALRAQLGYRTLRQHGLAVAAAGLTSLEEVLRVL
;
A
#
# COMPACT_ATOMS: atom_id res chain seq x y z
N MET A 1 -55.93 -27.84 -27.50
CA MET A 1 -56.45 -27.97 -26.12
C MET A 1 -55.27 -27.62 -25.20
N PHE A 2 -55.31 -26.43 -24.66
CA PHE A 2 -55.15 -26.07 -23.24
C PHE A 2 -54.01 -26.82 -22.53
N GLY A 3 -52.98 -26.21 -21.96
CA GLY A 3 -52.79 -24.93 -21.31
C GLY A 3 -52.17 -25.18 -19.95
N LEU A 4 -51.26 -24.30 -19.52
CA LEU A 4 -50.81 -23.96 -18.19
C LEU A 4 -49.28 -23.73 -18.24
N LEU A 5 -48.86 -22.58 -18.52
CA LEU A 5 -48.70 -21.28 -17.89
C LEU A 5 -48.38 -21.31 -16.39
N SER A 6 -47.25 -20.66 -16.14
CA SER A 6 -46.99 -19.79 -15.04
C SER A 6 -46.42 -20.37 -13.76
N ARG A 7 -45.22 -20.03 -13.46
CA ARG A 7 -44.80 -19.18 -12.31
C ARG A 7 -43.29 -19.18 -12.13
N PHE A 8 -42.61 -18.22 -12.68
CA PHE A 8 -41.36 -17.75 -12.10
C PHE A 8 -41.33 -16.24 -12.29
N SER A 9 -41.82 -15.55 -11.32
CA SER A 9 -41.53 -14.12 -11.12
C SER A 9 -41.22 -13.95 -9.64
N ASN A 10 -40.02 -13.55 -9.37
CA ASN A 10 -39.67 -12.44 -8.49
C ASN A 10 -38.15 -12.49 -8.20
N ARG A 11 -37.40 -11.90 -9.11
CA ARG A 11 -36.12 -11.35 -8.70
C ARG A 11 -36.40 -9.95 -8.14
N PRO A 12 -35.94 -9.63 -6.92
CA PRO A 12 -36.03 -8.26 -6.44
C PRO A 12 -35.07 -7.41 -7.28
N THR A 13 -35.64 -6.45 -8.01
CA THR A 13 -34.96 -5.39 -8.73
C THR A 13 -34.02 -4.63 -7.80
N ALA A 14 -32.79 -4.46 -8.23
CA ALA A 14 -31.82 -3.56 -7.64
C ALA A 14 -32.47 -2.21 -7.35
N ARG A 15 -32.61 -1.89 -6.07
CA ARG A 15 -33.09 -0.59 -5.60
C ARG A 15 -32.02 0.42 -6.00
N GLN A 16 -32.29 1.20 -7.04
CA GLN A 16 -31.52 2.36 -7.45
C GLN A 16 -31.27 3.23 -6.22
N VAL A 17 -30.03 3.30 -5.81
CA VAL A 17 -29.57 4.35 -4.90
C VAL A 17 -29.81 5.65 -5.64
N ARG A 18 -30.78 6.43 -5.17
CA ARG A 18 -31.04 7.77 -5.64
C ARG A 18 -29.77 8.58 -5.40
N THR A 19 -28.98 8.78 -6.44
CA THR A 19 -28.06 9.90 -6.54
C THR A 19 -28.91 11.15 -6.38
N ALA A 20 -28.70 11.91 -5.33
CA ALA A 20 -29.36 13.19 -5.15
C ALA A 20 -28.95 14.06 -6.34
N ALA A 21 -29.90 14.27 -7.27
CA ALA A 21 -29.81 15.30 -8.28
C ALA A 21 -29.85 16.65 -7.54
N LEU A 22 -28.71 17.28 -7.41
CA LEU A 22 -28.59 18.62 -6.86
C LEU A 22 -28.05 19.54 -7.95
N PHE A 23 -28.88 20.57 -8.18
CA PHE A 23 -28.62 21.83 -8.85
C PHE A 23 -28.86 21.91 -10.35
N VAL A 24 -30.12 22.22 -10.68
CA VAL A 24 -30.44 23.18 -11.72
C VAL A 24 -30.81 24.50 -11.00
N GLY A 25 -29.86 25.41 -10.91
CA GLY A 25 -30.03 26.79 -10.45
C GLY A 25 -29.07 27.67 -11.26
N GLU A 26 -29.47 28.88 -11.58
CA GLU A 26 -28.81 29.91 -12.42
C GLU A 26 -27.28 30.02 -12.18
N PRO A 27 -26.48 30.65 -13.10
CA PRO A 27 -25.04 30.72 -12.98
C PRO A 27 -24.61 31.62 -11.81
N ALA A 28 -24.79 31.09 -10.60
CA ALA A 28 -24.12 31.63 -9.45
C ALA A 28 -22.63 31.53 -9.73
N THR A 29 -21.87 32.56 -9.49
CA THR A 29 -20.42 32.59 -9.51
C THR A 29 -19.91 31.35 -8.84
N VAL A 30 -19.29 30.44 -9.63
CA VAL A 30 -18.83 29.14 -9.14
C VAL A 30 -17.79 29.39 -8.04
N ASP A 31 -18.17 29.20 -6.79
CA ASP A 31 -17.21 29.27 -5.68
C ASP A 31 -16.33 28.01 -5.68
N THR A 32 -15.29 28.07 -6.50
CA THR A 32 -14.32 26.97 -6.64
C THR A 32 -13.59 26.66 -5.36
N THR A 33 -13.42 27.64 -4.47
CA THR A 33 -12.80 27.44 -3.15
C THR A 33 -13.68 26.57 -2.28
N ARG A 34 -14.95 26.92 -2.15
CA ARG A 34 -15.93 26.15 -1.40
C ARG A 34 -16.15 24.75 -1.99
N THR A 35 -16.15 24.65 -3.32
CA THR A 35 -16.28 23.35 -4.00
C THR A 35 -15.08 22.44 -3.68
N LEU A 36 -13.85 22.94 -3.77
CA LEU A 36 -12.64 22.19 -3.42
C LEU A 36 -12.67 21.77 -1.94
N ASP A 37 -12.98 22.69 -1.04
CA ASP A 37 -13.05 22.42 0.40
C ASP A 37 -14.08 21.32 0.72
N THR A 38 -15.25 21.37 0.08
CA THR A 38 -16.29 20.34 0.23
C THR A 38 -15.80 18.97 -0.22
N ILE A 39 -15.11 18.90 -1.36
CA ILE A 39 -14.55 17.66 -1.90
C ILE A 39 -13.47 17.11 -0.97
N LEU A 40 -12.56 17.95 -0.49
CA LEU A 40 -11.47 17.53 0.39
C LEU A 40 -11.99 17.06 1.75
N ARG A 41 -12.95 17.77 2.35
CA ARG A 41 -13.63 17.33 3.58
C ARG A 41 -14.31 15.99 3.42
N ALA A 42 -15.04 15.81 2.33
CA ALA A 42 -15.67 14.52 2.03
C ALA A 42 -14.62 13.39 1.88
N ALA A 43 -13.50 13.68 1.21
CA ALA A 43 -12.41 12.72 1.04
C ALA A 43 -11.79 12.32 2.41
N VAL A 44 -11.53 13.29 3.30
CA VAL A 44 -11.03 13.04 4.66
C VAL A 44 -12.03 12.24 5.49
N ALA A 45 -13.31 12.62 5.45
CA ALA A 45 -14.37 11.91 6.17
C ALA A 45 -14.60 10.48 5.68
N ASP A 46 -14.26 10.19 4.41
CA ASP A 46 -14.38 8.87 3.78
C ASP A 46 -13.10 8.03 3.92
N ASP A 47 -12.04 8.55 4.57
CA ASP A 47 -10.71 7.96 4.66
C ASP A 47 -10.12 7.64 3.27
N ALA A 48 -10.33 8.55 2.29
CA ALA A 48 -9.78 8.39 0.96
C ALA A 48 -8.25 8.52 0.98
N SER A 49 -7.57 7.63 0.27
CA SER A 49 -6.13 7.73 0.07
C SER A 49 -5.75 8.71 -1.04
N ASP A 50 -6.61 8.80 -2.07
CA ASP A 50 -6.36 9.68 -3.23
C ASP A 50 -7.69 10.29 -3.70
N VAL A 51 -7.61 11.54 -4.18
CA VAL A 51 -8.69 12.24 -4.90
C VAL A 51 -8.22 12.47 -6.33
N HIS A 52 -9.00 12.01 -7.29
CA HIS A 52 -8.73 12.17 -8.71
C HIS A 52 -9.72 13.17 -9.30
N PHE A 53 -9.21 14.16 -9.99
CA PHE A 53 -9.95 15.10 -10.82
C PHE A 53 -9.69 14.74 -12.28
N GLU A 54 -10.65 14.11 -12.92
CA GLU A 54 -10.55 13.59 -14.28
C GLU A 54 -11.37 14.43 -15.25
N PRO A 55 -10.76 15.26 -16.11
CA PRO A 55 -11.47 16.01 -17.12
C PRO A 55 -12.10 15.05 -18.15
N LYS A 56 -13.33 15.33 -18.53
CA LYS A 56 -14.08 14.68 -19.60
C LYS A 56 -14.53 15.71 -20.60
N GLU A 57 -15.02 15.26 -21.75
CA GLU A 57 -15.54 16.14 -22.78
C GLU A 57 -16.69 17.04 -22.26
N ASP A 58 -17.57 16.47 -21.46
CA ASP A 58 -18.78 17.10 -20.91
C ASP A 58 -18.62 17.72 -19.52
N GLY A 59 -17.42 17.62 -18.90
CA GLY A 59 -17.22 18.17 -17.57
C GLY A 59 -16.01 17.64 -16.82
N LEU A 60 -16.15 17.46 -15.51
CA LEU A 60 -15.13 16.94 -14.62
C LEU A 60 -15.70 15.83 -13.72
N VAL A 61 -15.06 14.67 -13.70
CA VAL A 61 -15.39 13.58 -12.79
C VAL A 61 -14.42 13.64 -11.62
N VAL A 62 -14.94 13.69 -10.40
CA VAL A 62 -14.15 13.57 -9.17
C VAL A 62 -14.33 12.16 -8.62
N ARG A 63 -13.22 11.47 -8.39
CA ARG A 63 -13.21 10.10 -7.87
C ARG A 63 -12.33 9.99 -6.66
N PHE A 64 -12.74 9.16 -5.72
CA PHE A 64 -11.98 8.83 -4.51
C PHE A 64 -11.42 7.42 -4.61
N ARG A 65 -10.20 7.23 -4.11
CA ARG A 65 -9.66 5.90 -3.86
C ARG A 65 -9.92 5.54 -2.41
N LEU A 66 -10.80 4.57 -2.20
CA LEU A 66 -11.24 4.09 -0.89
C LEU A 66 -10.81 2.64 -0.70
N ASP A 67 -9.98 2.35 0.29
CA ASP A 67 -9.43 1.00 0.53
C ASP A 67 -8.79 0.36 -0.72
N GLY A 68 -8.18 1.18 -1.60
CA GLY A 68 -7.52 0.78 -2.84
C GLY A 68 -8.40 0.74 -4.08
N GLU A 69 -9.74 0.89 -3.97
CA GLU A 69 -10.67 0.93 -5.09
C GLU A 69 -11.08 2.35 -5.47
N MET A 70 -11.20 2.59 -6.78
CA MET A 70 -11.70 3.85 -7.32
C MET A 70 -13.23 3.90 -7.28
N ARG A 71 -13.78 5.03 -6.81
CA ARG A 71 -15.21 5.28 -6.77
C ARG A 71 -15.54 6.69 -7.23
N ASP A 72 -16.57 6.82 -8.05
CA ASP A 72 -17.08 8.12 -8.44
C ASP A 72 -17.68 8.81 -7.21
N HIS A 73 -17.23 10.05 -6.95
CA HIS A 73 -17.77 10.89 -5.88
C HIS A 73 -18.79 11.88 -6.42
N THR A 74 -18.39 12.67 -7.42
CA THR A 74 -19.29 13.65 -8.04
C THR A 74 -18.89 13.94 -9.49
N ARG A 75 -19.84 14.48 -10.25
CA ARG A 75 -19.62 15.01 -11.61
C ARG A 75 -19.99 16.48 -11.62
N LEU A 76 -19.11 17.28 -12.18
CA LEU A 76 -19.26 18.72 -12.29
C LEU A 76 -19.38 19.13 -13.76
N PRO A 77 -20.22 20.12 -14.09
CA PRO A 77 -20.41 20.56 -15.46
C PRO A 77 -19.15 21.23 -16.02
N LEU A 78 -19.06 21.30 -17.34
CA LEU A 78 -17.91 21.81 -18.08
C LEU A 78 -17.48 23.21 -17.62
N ILE A 79 -18.42 24.09 -17.29
CA ILE A 79 -18.16 25.46 -16.82
C ILE A 79 -17.36 25.51 -15.51
N GLN A 80 -17.44 24.47 -14.69
CA GLN A 80 -16.72 24.37 -13.42
C GLN A 80 -15.36 23.69 -13.55
N ARG A 81 -15.10 22.96 -14.62
CA ARG A 81 -13.91 22.12 -14.81
C ARG A 81 -12.63 22.92 -14.70
N ASP A 82 -12.41 23.86 -15.60
CA ASP A 82 -11.16 24.59 -15.70
C ASP A 82 -10.90 25.53 -14.49
N PRO A 83 -11.92 26.27 -13.97
CA PRO A 83 -11.75 27.04 -12.75
C PRO A 83 -11.40 26.19 -11.52
N LEU A 84 -11.99 25.00 -11.38
CA LEU A 84 -11.67 24.13 -10.24
C LEU A 84 -10.28 23.52 -10.37
N LEU A 85 -9.87 23.06 -11.57
CA LEU A 85 -8.51 22.56 -11.79
C LEU A 85 -7.45 23.64 -11.51
N ALA A 86 -7.70 24.90 -11.95
CA ALA A 86 -6.82 26.00 -11.62
C ALA A 86 -6.75 26.25 -10.09
N ARG A 87 -7.88 26.17 -9.39
CA ARG A 87 -7.90 26.29 -7.92
C ARG A 87 -7.11 25.19 -7.23
N VAL A 88 -7.22 23.92 -7.71
CA VAL A 88 -6.42 22.81 -7.19
C VAL A 88 -4.92 23.04 -7.42
N LYS A 89 -4.53 23.58 -8.59
CA LYS A 89 -3.12 23.90 -8.88
C LYS A 89 -2.60 25.01 -7.94
N ILE A 90 -3.36 26.07 -7.72
CA ILE A 90 -3.02 27.14 -6.77
C ILE A 90 -2.84 26.55 -5.37
N PHE A 91 -3.77 25.70 -4.93
CA PHE A 91 -3.71 25.04 -3.63
C PHE A 91 -2.43 24.21 -3.46
N GLY A 92 -1.98 23.54 -4.54
CA GLY A 92 -0.75 22.74 -4.57
C GLY A 92 0.54 23.53 -4.85
N GLY A 93 0.46 24.85 -5.06
CA GLY A 93 1.62 25.69 -5.42
C GLY A 93 2.16 25.42 -6.83
N MET A 94 1.28 24.99 -7.76
CA MET A 94 1.62 24.74 -9.16
C MET A 94 1.36 25.96 -10.05
N ASP A 95 2.05 26.02 -11.19
CA ASP A 95 1.83 27.05 -12.21
C ASP A 95 0.51 26.79 -12.98
N ILE A 96 -0.44 27.71 -12.88
CA ILE A 96 -1.74 27.64 -13.56
C ILE A 96 -1.67 27.97 -15.05
N THR A 97 -0.59 28.61 -15.49
CA THR A 97 -0.42 29.01 -16.89
C THR A 97 0.17 27.89 -17.75
N GLU A 98 1.01 27.03 -17.17
CA GLU A 98 1.57 25.89 -17.85
C GLU A 98 0.59 24.70 -17.76
N LYS A 99 0.08 24.25 -18.90
CA LYS A 99 -0.91 23.16 -19.02
C LYS A 99 -0.42 22.00 -19.88
N ARG A 100 0.79 22.11 -20.45
CA ARG A 100 1.35 21.15 -21.43
C ARG A 100 2.31 20.17 -20.80
N LEU A 101 2.83 20.49 -19.62
CA LEU A 101 3.83 19.68 -18.91
C LEU A 101 3.28 19.17 -17.58
N PRO A 102 3.68 17.97 -17.16
CA PRO A 102 3.36 17.46 -15.83
C PRO A 102 3.96 18.36 -14.74
N GLN A 103 3.24 18.52 -13.63
CA GLN A 103 3.71 19.27 -12.47
C GLN A 103 3.42 18.50 -11.19
N ASP A 104 4.28 18.68 -10.22
CA ASP A 104 4.10 18.17 -8.87
C ASP A 104 3.92 19.33 -7.89
N GLY A 105 3.04 19.16 -6.90
CA GLY A 105 2.74 20.15 -5.90
C GLY A 105 2.60 19.54 -4.51
N ARG A 106 2.57 20.39 -3.48
CA ARG A 106 2.36 19.99 -2.09
C ARG A 106 1.46 21.00 -1.41
N ALA A 107 0.56 20.49 -0.56
CA ALA A 107 -0.30 21.33 0.27
C ALA A 107 -0.46 20.71 1.66
N LYS A 108 -1.03 21.46 2.57
CA LYS A 108 -1.42 21.00 3.91
C LYS A 108 -2.87 21.37 4.14
N LEU A 109 -3.58 20.47 4.79
CA LEU A 109 -4.97 20.66 5.19
C LEU A 109 -5.10 20.24 6.65
N ASP A 110 -5.64 21.12 7.50
CA ASP A 110 -6.03 20.78 8.86
C ASP A 110 -7.56 20.66 8.87
N GLU A 111 -8.07 19.46 9.14
CA GLU A 111 -9.50 19.15 9.10
C GLU A 111 -9.86 18.17 10.22
N ASP A 112 -10.85 18.49 11.04
CA ASP A 112 -11.34 17.67 12.14
C ASP A 112 -10.22 17.17 13.10
N GLY A 113 -9.22 18.02 13.39
CA GLY A 113 -8.07 17.70 14.22
C GLY A 113 -7.01 16.82 13.54
N LYS A 114 -7.23 16.44 12.28
CA LYS A 114 -6.25 15.72 11.45
C LYS A 114 -5.37 16.72 10.71
N ARG A 115 -4.08 16.45 10.67
CA ARG A 115 -3.12 17.15 9.83
C ARG A 115 -2.82 16.32 8.60
N ILE A 116 -3.39 16.71 7.47
CA ILE A 116 -3.26 16.02 6.20
C ILE A 116 -2.21 16.71 5.34
N HIS A 117 -1.15 16.00 5.00
CA HIS A 117 -0.24 16.42 3.94
C HIS A 117 -0.78 15.92 2.60
N LEU A 118 -0.84 16.81 1.62
CA LEU A 118 -1.29 16.48 0.28
C LEU A 118 -0.11 16.55 -0.69
N ARG A 119 0.01 15.52 -1.51
CA ARG A 119 0.87 15.53 -2.70
C ARG A 119 -0.02 15.59 -3.91
N LEU A 120 0.26 16.52 -4.77
CA LEU A 120 -0.51 16.78 -5.97
C LEU A 120 0.36 16.46 -7.18
N SER A 121 -0.24 15.82 -8.18
CA SER A 121 0.39 15.61 -9.48
C SER A 121 -0.58 15.98 -10.58
N SER A 122 -0.13 16.76 -11.57
CA SER A 122 -0.89 17.07 -12.77
C SER A 122 -0.29 16.37 -13.98
N LEU A 123 -1.18 15.92 -14.88
CA LEU A 123 -0.80 15.32 -16.14
C LEU A 123 -1.71 15.83 -17.24
N PRO A 124 -1.17 16.38 -18.35
CA PRO A 124 -1.98 16.75 -19.53
C PRO A 124 -2.65 15.51 -20.13
N THR A 125 -3.95 15.63 -20.43
CA THR A 125 -4.73 14.59 -21.12
C THR A 125 -5.49 15.21 -22.31
N VAL A 126 -6.15 14.36 -23.10
CA VAL A 126 -6.91 14.80 -24.28
C VAL A 126 -8.01 15.82 -23.95
N HIS A 127 -8.65 15.70 -22.76
CA HIS A 127 -9.74 16.57 -22.35
C HIS A 127 -9.33 17.68 -21.36
N GLY A 128 -8.03 17.85 -21.10
CA GLY A 128 -7.48 18.82 -20.14
C GLY A 128 -6.53 18.17 -19.16
N GLU A 129 -6.10 18.90 -18.11
CA GLU A 129 -5.19 18.36 -17.09
C GLU A 129 -5.94 17.46 -16.12
N SER A 130 -5.49 16.21 -15.97
CA SER A 130 -5.88 15.34 -14.86
C SER A 130 -5.05 15.70 -13.63
N LEU A 131 -5.71 15.79 -12.47
CA LEU A 131 -5.03 16.06 -11.18
C LEU A 131 -5.32 14.92 -10.21
N VAL A 132 -4.27 14.48 -9.51
CA VAL A 132 -4.37 13.49 -8.45
C VAL A 132 -3.81 14.08 -7.16
N LEU A 133 -4.60 14.02 -6.09
CA LEU A 133 -4.20 14.45 -4.76
C LEU A 133 -4.11 13.22 -3.87
N ARG A 134 -2.92 12.90 -3.36
CA ARG A 134 -2.71 11.87 -2.35
C ARG A 134 -2.80 12.49 -0.96
N LEU A 135 -3.64 11.90 -0.12
CA LEU A 135 -3.86 12.34 1.27
C LEU A 135 -3.00 11.49 2.22
N LEU A 136 -2.18 12.16 3.02
CA LEU A 136 -1.29 11.55 4.00
C LEU A 136 -1.63 12.11 5.39
N ASP A 137 -2.35 11.36 6.19
CA ASP A 137 -2.71 11.77 7.56
C ASP A 137 -1.49 11.62 8.48
N GLN A 138 -0.95 12.76 8.93
CA GLN A 138 0.22 12.81 9.82
C GLN A 138 -0.15 12.61 11.29
N THR A 139 -1.43 12.58 11.63
CA THR A 139 -1.91 12.43 13.02
C THR A 139 -2.14 10.96 13.39
N MET A 140 -2.18 10.07 12.39
CA MET A 140 -2.37 8.65 12.66
C MET A 140 -1.17 8.08 13.42
N PRO A 141 -1.38 7.41 14.56
CA PRO A 141 -0.31 6.75 15.28
C PRO A 141 0.29 5.64 14.40
N VAL A 142 1.60 5.46 14.53
CA VAL A 142 2.27 4.35 13.86
C VAL A 142 1.75 3.04 14.46
N LYS A 143 1.23 2.16 13.62
CA LYS A 143 0.63 0.89 14.03
C LYS A 143 1.72 -0.13 14.37
N SER A 144 1.45 -0.96 15.38
CA SER A 144 2.24 -2.16 15.66
C SER A 144 2.07 -3.22 14.55
N PHE A 145 2.97 -4.21 14.49
CA PHE A 145 2.82 -5.31 13.55
C PHE A 145 1.50 -6.07 13.70
N GLY A 146 1.04 -6.29 14.94
CA GLY A 146 -0.26 -6.93 15.21
C GLY A 146 -1.44 -6.14 14.64
N GLU A 147 -1.46 -4.81 14.81
CA GLU A 147 -2.51 -3.95 14.25
C GLU A 147 -2.49 -3.90 12.72
N LEU A 148 -1.32 -4.14 12.10
CA LEU A 148 -1.18 -4.29 10.65
C LEU A 148 -1.69 -5.63 10.14
N GLY A 149 -1.91 -6.60 11.03
CA GLY A 149 -2.41 -7.94 10.70
C GLY A 149 -1.35 -9.02 10.63
N PHE A 150 -0.13 -8.75 11.14
CA PHE A 150 0.87 -9.78 11.32
C PHE A 150 0.49 -10.63 12.55
N GLY A 151 0.39 -11.94 12.35
CA GLY A 151 0.15 -12.86 13.47
C GLY A 151 1.33 -12.92 14.46
N PRO A 152 1.15 -13.58 15.62
CA PRO A 152 2.18 -13.63 16.66
C PRO A 152 3.54 -14.13 16.14
N GLU A 153 3.58 -15.24 15.43
CA GLU A 153 4.81 -15.84 14.87
C GLU A 153 5.56 -14.89 13.92
N ALA A 154 4.81 -14.24 13.02
CA ALA A 154 5.39 -13.28 12.06
C ALA A 154 5.87 -12.01 12.76
N SER A 155 5.13 -11.53 13.77
CA SER A 155 5.53 -10.38 14.57
C SER A 155 6.80 -10.68 15.37
N GLU A 156 6.91 -11.86 15.98
CA GLU A 156 8.08 -12.31 16.70
C GLU A 156 9.31 -12.40 15.77
N ALA A 157 9.16 -13.01 14.59
CA ALA A 157 10.24 -13.10 13.59
C ALA A 157 10.72 -11.70 13.14
N LEU A 158 9.80 -10.76 12.92
CA LEU A 158 10.14 -9.37 12.61
C LEU A 158 10.89 -8.72 13.79
N HIS A 159 10.39 -8.83 15.02
CA HIS A 159 11.04 -8.27 16.21
C HIS A 159 12.45 -8.88 16.42
N ALA A 160 12.60 -10.19 16.27
CA ALA A 160 13.90 -10.85 16.37
C ALA A 160 14.90 -10.32 15.32
N ALA A 161 14.44 -10.07 14.10
CA ALA A 161 15.28 -9.47 13.06
C ALA A 161 15.68 -8.02 13.38
N LEU A 162 14.78 -7.23 14.03
CA LEU A 162 15.03 -5.85 14.45
C LEU A 162 16.05 -5.74 15.60
N THR A 163 16.08 -6.71 16.49
CA THR A 163 16.99 -6.71 17.65
C THR A 163 18.37 -7.24 17.32
N GLY A 164 18.56 -7.80 16.12
CA GLY A 164 19.87 -8.26 15.65
C GLY A 164 20.90 -7.15 15.57
N PRO A 165 22.20 -7.47 15.78
CA PRO A 165 23.27 -6.46 15.79
C PRO A 165 23.54 -5.88 14.41
N ALA A 166 23.39 -6.67 13.34
CA ALA A 166 23.65 -6.29 11.96
C ALA A 166 22.93 -7.24 10.99
N GLY A 167 22.79 -6.86 9.75
CA GLY A 167 22.25 -7.70 8.68
C GLY A 167 21.23 -6.98 7.81
N LEU A 168 20.70 -7.68 6.82
CA LEU A 168 19.84 -7.14 5.81
C LEU A 168 18.43 -7.74 5.91
N ILE A 169 17.42 -6.89 5.92
CA ILE A 169 16.01 -7.25 5.98
C ILE A 169 15.33 -6.67 4.74
N PHE A 170 14.69 -7.53 3.95
CA PHE A 170 13.90 -7.10 2.79
C PHE A 170 12.40 -7.29 2.99
N LEU A 171 11.65 -6.22 2.70
CA LEU A 171 10.20 -6.29 2.52
C LEU A 171 9.89 -6.23 1.02
N THR A 172 9.08 -7.18 0.53
CA THR A 172 8.77 -7.28 -0.89
C THR A 172 7.27 -7.17 -1.18
N GLY A 173 6.97 -6.76 -2.39
CA GLY A 173 5.59 -6.64 -2.87
C GLY A 173 5.42 -5.49 -3.86
N PRO A 174 4.29 -5.43 -4.58
CA PRO A 174 4.00 -4.35 -5.51
C PRO A 174 3.82 -3.00 -4.80
N THR A 175 3.71 -1.95 -5.60
CA THR A 175 3.30 -0.63 -5.09
C THR A 175 1.93 -0.72 -4.40
N GLY A 176 1.79 -0.07 -3.25
CA GLY A 176 0.55 -0.10 -2.48
C GLY A 176 0.34 -1.36 -1.64
N SER A 177 1.31 -2.28 -1.54
CA SER A 177 1.22 -3.46 -0.65
C SER A 177 1.43 -3.15 0.84
N GLY A 178 1.74 -1.91 1.21
CA GLY A 178 1.90 -1.47 2.59
C GLY A 178 3.32 -1.62 3.14
N LYS A 179 4.35 -1.82 2.29
CA LYS A 179 5.75 -1.96 2.70
C LYS A 179 6.23 -0.78 3.56
N THR A 180 6.01 0.44 3.11
CA THR A 180 6.39 1.66 3.84
C THR A 180 5.76 1.70 5.25
N THR A 181 4.46 1.36 5.35
CA THR A 181 3.77 1.31 6.64
C THR A 181 4.39 0.27 7.58
N THR A 182 4.77 -0.90 7.05
CA THR A 182 5.42 -1.96 7.84
C THR A 182 6.85 -1.56 8.23
N LEU A 183 7.60 -0.87 7.35
CA LEU A 183 8.90 -0.31 7.69
C LEU A 183 8.80 0.77 8.77
N HIS A 184 7.79 1.63 8.72
CA HIS A 184 7.54 2.61 9.77
C HIS A 184 7.17 1.93 11.09
N ALA A 185 6.37 0.86 11.07
CA ALA A 185 6.11 0.03 12.25
C ALA A 185 7.40 -0.57 12.81
N ALA A 186 8.30 -1.03 11.94
CA ALA A 186 9.61 -1.53 12.33
C ALA A 186 10.47 -0.43 12.97
N LEU A 187 10.55 0.75 12.37
CA LEU A 187 11.30 1.89 12.93
C LEU A 187 10.73 2.33 14.28
N HIS A 188 9.41 2.32 14.43
CA HIS A 188 8.74 2.66 15.70
C HIS A 188 9.00 1.60 16.79
N ALA A 189 9.08 0.33 16.40
CA ALA A 189 9.34 -0.78 17.32
C ALA A 189 10.81 -0.84 17.78
N LEU A 190 11.72 -0.15 17.09
CA LEU A 190 13.13 -0.10 17.45
C LEU A 190 13.34 0.76 18.70
N ASP A 191 14.13 0.25 19.63
CA ASP A 191 14.73 1.10 20.65
C ASP A 191 15.82 1.95 20.01
N THR A 192 15.52 3.22 19.79
CA THR A 192 16.45 4.21 19.24
C THR A 192 17.32 4.87 20.31
N SER A 193 17.17 4.48 21.59
CA SER A 193 18.01 4.99 22.68
C SER A 193 19.46 4.54 22.48
N GLY A 194 20.34 5.49 22.23
CA GLY A 194 21.76 5.20 22.02
C GLY A 194 22.12 4.65 20.63
N ARG A 195 21.19 4.59 19.66
CA ARG A 195 21.47 4.19 18.28
C ARG A 195 21.17 5.31 17.28
N VAL A 196 22.02 5.46 16.27
CA VAL A 196 21.83 6.39 15.17
C VAL A 196 21.05 5.71 14.07
N VAL A 197 19.81 6.15 13.85
CA VAL A 197 18.93 5.65 12.80
C VAL A 197 18.84 6.66 11.67
N CYS A 198 19.11 6.23 10.44
CA CYS A 198 19.06 7.07 9.25
C CYS A 198 18.18 6.42 8.16
N THR A 199 17.45 7.24 7.41
CA THR A 199 16.64 6.76 6.29
C THR A 199 16.93 7.50 5.00
N LEU A 200 16.71 6.80 3.88
CA LEU A 200 16.63 7.34 2.53
C LEU A 200 15.25 6.95 1.99
N GLU A 201 14.41 7.92 1.69
CA GLU A 201 13.00 7.69 1.32
C GLU A 201 12.63 8.49 0.07
N ASP A 202 11.75 7.93 -0.76
CA ASP A 202 11.21 8.59 -1.96
C ASP A 202 9.67 8.53 -1.97
N PRO A 203 9.06 9.56 -1.39
CA PRO A 203 9.60 10.57 -0.49
C PRO A 203 9.36 10.23 1.00
N VAL A 204 9.76 11.09 1.92
CA VAL A 204 9.44 10.97 3.36
C VAL A 204 7.93 11.14 3.55
N GLU A 205 7.24 10.10 4.04
CA GLU A 205 5.79 10.10 4.29
C GLU A 205 5.43 10.55 5.71
N TYR A 206 6.17 10.08 6.72
CA TYR A 206 5.99 10.42 8.13
C TYR A 206 7.31 10.91 8.71
N GLN A 207 7.25 11.91 9.59
CA GLN A 207 8.43 12.43 10.27
C GLN A 207 8.57 11.81 11.66
N PHE A 208 9.76 11.29 11.97
CA PHE A 208 10.11 10.73 13.27
C PHE A 208 11.14 11.66 13.95
N GLU A 209 10.85 12.08 15.15
CA GLU A 209 11.68 13.05 15.88
C GLU A 209 13.13 12.57 16.09
N LYS A 210 13.32 11.28 16.32
CA LYS A 210 14.63 10.69 16.65
C LYS A 210 15.35 10.02 15.48
N ILE A 211 14.83 10.15 14.26
CA ILE A 211 15.36 9.51 13.05
C ILE A 211 15.82 10.57 12.06
N ARG A 212 17.02 10.41 11.52
CA ARG A 212 17.55 11.27 10.47
C ARG A 212 17.02 10.81 9.13
N GLN A 213 16.01 11.51 8.60
CA GLN A 213 15.34 11.14 7.37
C GLN A 213 15.81 12.03 6.22
N THR A 214 16.21 11.41 5.12
CA THR A 214 16.66 12.08 3.90
C THR A 214 15.71 11.74 2.76
N GLU A 215 15.11 12.76 2.14
CA GLU A 215 14.28 12.61 0.96
C GLU A 215 15.17 12.57 -0.30
N ILE A 216 14.98 11.55 -1.13
CA ILE A 216 15.64 11.40 -2.44
C ILE A 216 15.21 12.55 -3.36
N ARG A 217 16.16 13.05 -4.15
CA ARG A 217 15.95 14.14 -5.12
C ARG A 217 16.78 13.88 -6.38
N GLU A 218 16.31 12.97 -7.20
CA GLU A 218 17.03 12.55 -8.42
C GLU A 218 17.36 13.71 -9.36
N LYS A 219 16.48 14.73 -9.42
CA LYS A 219 16.69 15.94 -10.25
C LYS A 219 18.00 16.69 -9.95
N ILE A 220 18.51 16.56 -8.72
CA ILE A 220 19.79 17.18 -8.31
C ILE A 220 20.90 16.16 -8.05
N GLY A 221 20.70 14.89 -8.46
CA GLY A 221 21.69 13.83 -8.30
C GLY A 221 21.69 13.14 -6.93
N LEU A 222 20.76 13.46 -6.02
CA LEU A 222 20.60 12.74 -4.77
C LEU A 222 19.74 11.48 -5.00
N THR A 223 20.40 10.40 -5.41
CA THR A 223 19.82 9.07 -5.64
C THR A 223 19.96 8.20 -4.39
N PHE A 224 19.33 7.01 -4.38
CA PHE A 224 19.52 6.03 -3.29
C PHE A 224 21.00 5.63 -3.14
N ALA A 225 21.71 5.38 -4.24
CA ALA A 225 23.12 5.02 -4.20
C ALA A 225 24.01 6.16 -3.66
N THR A 226 23.83 7.39 -4.15
CA THR A 226 24.60 8.55 -3.65
C THR A 226 24.29 8.86 -2.20
N GLY A 227 23.03 8.78 -1.80
CA GLY A 227 22.57 8.94 -0.43
C GLY A 227 23.16 7.88 0.50
N LEU A 228 23.13 6.60 0.11
CA LEU A 228 23.64 5.50 0.91
C LEU A 228 25.17 5.60 1.14
N ARG A 229 25.93 5.98 0.10
CA ARG A 229 27.38 6.28 0.29
C ARG A 229 27.60 7.42 1.29
N ALA A 230 26.75 8.43 1.31
CA ALA A 230 26.84 9.52 2.26
C ALA A 230 26.45 9.07 3.67
N LEU A 231 25.38 8.28 3.82
CA LEU A 231 24.93 7.73 5.11
C LEU A 231 26.02 6.88 5.80
N LEU A 232 26.74 6.05 5.07
CA LEU A 232 27.85 5.24 5.61
C LEU A 232 28.94 6.07 6.29
N ARG A 233 29.04 7.38 6.00
CA ARG A 233 29.97 8.31 6.66
C ARG A 233 29.34 9.09 7.81
N GLN A 234 28.06 8.83 8.13
CA GLN A 234 27.31 9.48 9.22
C GLN A 234 27.29 8.65 10.51
N ASN A 235 28.09 7.58 10.56
CA ASN A 235 28.15 6.62 11.67
C ASN A 235 26.75 6.09 12.08
N PRO A 236 25.96 5.54 11.15
CA PRO A 236 24.65 4.99 11.47
C PRO A 236 24.80 3.60 12.10
N ASP A 237 23.89 3.23 12.99
CA ASP A 237 23.74 1.85 13.46
C ASP A 237 22.68 1.12 12.63
N ILE A 238 21.64 1.86 12.23
CA ILE A 238 20.49 1.34 11.52
C ILE A 238 20.22 2.22 10.31
N MET A 239 20.02 1.59 9.16
CA MET A 239 19.68 2.28 7.91
C MET A 239 18.41 1.73 7.29
N LEU A 240 17.53 2.62 6.83
CA LEU A 240 16.43 2.26 5.96
C LEU A 240 16.70 2.84 4.57
N VAL A 241 16.78 1.96 3.57
CA VAL A 241 16.85 2.31 2.15
C VAL A 241 15.49 2.02 1.56
N GLY A 242 14.71 3.04 1.26
CA GLY A 242 13.29 2.95 0.87
C GLY A 242 13.03 1.88 -0.17
N GLU A 243 13.92 1.77 -1.18
CA GLU A 243 13.90 0.68 -2.15
C GLU A 243 15.28 0.41 -2.77
N THR A 244 15.46 -0.83 -3.24
CA THR A 244 16.62 -1.29 -3.99
C THR A 244 16.20 -1.61 -5.42
N ARG A 245 16.48 -0.68 -6.35
CA ARG A 245 16.11 -0.81 -7.77
C ARG A 245 17.26 -1.25 -8.66
N ASP A 246 18.48 -0.91 -8.30
CA ASP A 246 19.68 -1.03 -9.11
C ASP A 246 20.81 -1.80 -8.40
N ALA A 247 21.77 -2.25 -9.19
CA ALA A 247 22.91 -3.05 -8.73
C ALA A 247 23.77 -2.32 -7.71
N GLU A 248 23.96 -1.01 -7.88
CA GLU A 248 24.83 -0.22 -7.01
C GLU A 248 24.23 -0.08 -5.61
N THR A 249 22.94 0.26 -5.53
CA THR A 249 22.19 0.34 -4.24
C THR A 249 22.19 -1.03 -3.54
N ALA A 250 21.98 -2.14 -4.29
CA ALA A 250 22.00 -3.48 -3.74
C ALA A 250 23.36 -3.84 -3.12
N GLN A 251 24.44 -3.61 -3.85
CA GLN A 251 25.81 -3.90 -3.38
C GLN A 251 26.19 -3.05 -2.17
N LEU A 252 25.82 -1.76 -2.15
CA LEU A 252 26.08 -0.88 -1.00
C LEU A 252 25.30 -1.32 0.23
N ALA A 253 24.03 -1.70 0.11
CA ALA A 253 23.20 -2.20 1.22
C ALA A 253 23.80 -3.47 1.82
N ILE A 254 24.26 -4.42 0.99
CA ILE A 254 24.92 -5.64 1.43
C ILE A 254 26.23 -5.34 2.14
N ARG A 255 27.08 -4.49 1.57
CA ARG A 255 28.35 -4.10 2.21
C ARG A 255 28.10 -3.44 3.56
N ALA A 256 27.09 -2.58 3.67
CA ALA A 256 26.69 -1.98 4.93
C ALA A 256 26.32 -3.05 5.97
N ALA A 257 25.49 -4.02 5.58
CA ALA A 257 25.08 -5.11 6.47
C ALA A 257 26.27 -5.98 6.91
N LEU A 258 27.23 -6.26 6.02
CA LEU A 258 28.45 -7.01 6.32
C LEU A 258 29.43 -6.24 7.25
N THR A 259 29.37 -4.91 7.21
CA THR A 259 30.23 -4.06 8.06
C THR A 259 29.58 -3.68 9.40
N GLY A 260 28.52 -4.37 9.80
CA GLY A 260 27.98 -4.26 11.15
C GLY A 260 26.70 -3.41 11.27
N HIS A 261 26.12 -2.96 10.18
CA HIS A 261 24.89 -2.15 10.19
C HIS A 261 23.64 -3.02 10.03
N LEU A 262 22.55 -2.64 10.67
CA LEU A 262 21.23 -3.20 10.42
C LEU A 262 20.56 -2.41 9.27
N VAL A 263 20.30 -3.07 8.15
CA VAL A 263 19.79 -2.42 6.93
C VAL A 263 18.42 -2.96 6.57
N PHE A 264 17.47 -2.06 6.39
CA PHE A 264 16.13 -2.36 5.85
C PHE A 264 16.04 -1.86 4.42
N SER A 265 15.45 -2.67 3.55
CA SER A 265 15.11 -2.17 2.21
C SER A 265 13.88 -2.87 1.62
N THR A 266 13.43 -2.39 0.47
CA THR A 266 12.32 -3.01 -0.23
C THR A 266 12.70 -3.46 -1.63
N LEU A 267 11.97 -4.48 -2.10
CA LEU A 267 12.04 -5.00 -3.47
C LEU A 267 10.62 -5.13 -4.04
N HIS A 268 10.54 -5.26 -5.35
CA HIS A 268 9.29 -5.54 -6.04
C HIS A 268 9.31 -6.98 -6.57
N THR A 269 9.00 -7.96 -5.70
CA THR A 269 8.92 -9.38 -6.08
C THR A 269 7.56 -9.98 -5.74
N GLY A 270 7.24 -11.11 -6.35
CA GLY A 270 5.96 -11.81 -6.20
C GLY A 270 5.77 -12.39 -4.81
N ASP A 271 6.79 -13.01 -4.25
CA ASP A 271 6.83 -13.63 -2.92
C ASP A 271 8.15 -13.30 -2.21
N ALA A 272 8.31 -13.78 -0.98
CA ALA A 272 9.47 -13.48 -0.15
C ALA A 272 10.77 -14.08 -0.73
N LEU A 273 10.76 -15.36 -1.09
CA LEU A 273 11.95 -16.05 -1.59
C LEU A 273 12.39 -15.58 -2.98
N ALA A 274 11.48 -15.00 -3.78
CA ALA A 274 11.81 -14.37 -5.06
C ALA A 274 12.73 -13.15 -4.92
N ALA A 275 12.95 -12.64 -3.71
CA ALA A 275 13.98 -11.64 -3.42
C ALA A 275 15.39 -12.17 -3.74
N ILE A 276 15.65 -13.48 -3.53
CA ILE A 276 16.96 -14.10 -3.75
C ILE A 276 17.38 -14.03 -5.22
N PRO A 277 16.64 -14.59 -6.19
CA PRO A 277 16.99 -14.48 -7.61
C PRO A 277 16.97 -13.02 -8.08
N ARG A 278 16.10 -12.16 -7.55
CA ARG A 278 16.07 -10.74 -7.91
C ARG A 278 17.39 -10.04 -7.53
N LEU A 279 17.94 -10.30 -6.35
CA LEU A 279 19.22 -9.74 -5.93
C LEU A 279 20.38 -10.30 -6.75
N ARG A 280 20.35 -11.60 -7.09
CA ARG A 280 21.32 -12.19 -8.03
C ARG A 280 21.28 -11.48 -9.38
N ASP A 281 20.11 -11.23 -9.93
CA ASP A 281 19.95 -10.54 -11.22
C ASP A 281 20.42 -9.08 -11.18
N LEU A 282 20.44 -8.47 -9.99
CA LEU A 282 21.07 -7.18 -9.71
C LEU A 282 22.60 -7.29 -9.53
N GLY A 283 23.20 -8.45 -9.81
CA GLY A 283 24.66 -8.65 -9.74
C GLY A 283 25.20 -8.85 -8.34
N VAL A 284 24.34 -9.27 -7.38
CA VAL A 284 24.78 -9.60 -6.02
C VAL A 284 25.37 -11.00 -6.00
N GLU A 285 26.57 -11.15 -5.45
CA GLU A 285 27.21 -12.45 -5.24
C GLU A 285 26.49 -13.20 -4.11
N MET A 286 26.09 -14.46 -4.38
CA MET A 286 25.23 -15.23 -3.48
C MET A 286 25.86 -15.52 -2.11
N PHE A 287 27.18 -15.66 -2.03
CA PHE A 287 27.85 -15.84 -0.73
C PHE A 287 27.81 -14.58 0.14
N LEU A 288 27.87 -13.36 -0.46
CA LEU A 288 27.71 -12.11 0.26
C LEU A 288 26.26 -11.91 0.72
N LEU A 289 25.30 -12.29 -0.14
CA LEU A 289 23.89 -12.29 0.25
C LEU A 289 23.65 -13.22 1.44
N ALA A 290 24.13 -14.45 1.38
CA ALA A 290 24.00 -15.42 2.46
C ALA A 290 24.66 -14.93 3.78
N ALA A 291 25.78 -14.23 3.69
CA ALA A 291 26.48 -13.70 4.87
C ALA A 291 25.74 -12.49 5.50
N SER A 292 24.91 -11.78 4.73
CA SER A 292 24.26 -10.52 5.17
C SER A 292 22.75 -10.65 5.43
N LEU A 293 22.05 -11.49 4.68
CA LEU A 293 20.59 -11.59 4.74
C LEU A 293 20.12 -12.24 6.04
N ARG A 294 19.09 -11.65 6.67
CA ARG A 294 18.47 -12.17 7.91
C ARG A 294 17.02 -12.57 7.72
N LEU A 295 16.26 -11.72 7.03
CA LEU A 295 14.83 -11.94 6.86
C LEU A 295 14.38 -11.40 5.51
N VAL A 296 13.49 -12.13 4.88
CA VAL A 296 12.70 -11.68 3.74
C VAL A 296 11.21 -11.80 4.07
N ALA A 297 10.45 -10.74 3.76
CA ALA A 297 9.01 -10.79 3.95
C ALA A 297 8.30 -10.25 2.72
N ALA A 298 7.27 -10.94 2.27
CA ALA A 298 6.39 -10.47 1.21
C ALA A 298 5.04 -10.06 1.77
N GLN A 299 4.43 -9.04 1.18
CA GLN A 299 3.21 -8.46 1.69
C GLN A 299 2.25 -8.03 0.58
N ARG A 300 0.96 -8.23 0.83
CA ARG A 300 -0.17 -7.68 0.09
C ARG A 300 -1.16 -7.04 1.07
N LEU A 301 -1.98 -6.13 0.59
CA LEU A 301 -3.08 -5.58 1.37
C LEU A 301 -4.41 -6.13 0.87
N ALA A 302 -5.14 -6.82 1.76
CA ALA A 302 -6.52 -7.24 1.55
C ALA A 302 -7.46 -6.33 2.34
N ARG A 303 -8.65 -6.05 1.79
CA ARG A 303 -9.70 -5.32 2.50
C ARG A 303 -10.31 -6.18 3.59
N LYS A 304 -10.54 -5.60 4.76
CA LYS A 304 -11.24 -6.28 5.86
C LYS A 304 -12.73 -6.31 5.57
N LEU A 305 -13.36 -7.46 5.75
CA LEU A 305 -14.82 -7.56 5.74
C LEU A 305 -15.41 -6.66 6.83
N CYS A 306 -16.50 -6.00 6.50
CA CYS A 306 -17.24 -5.22 7.47
C CYS A 306 -17.86 -6.15 8.52
N PRO A 307 -17.52 -6.01 9.81
CA PRO A 307 -18.04 -6.93 10.83
C PRO A 307 -19.55 -6.84 11.01
N ALA A 308 -20.15 -5.69 10.65
CA ALA A 308 -21.59 -5.47 10.79
C ALA A 308 -22.44 -6.12 9.69
N CYS A 309 -21.85 -6.52 8.56
CA CYS A 309 -22.64 -7.04 7.44
C CYS A 309 -22.00 -8.21 6.68
N LYS A 310 -20.87 -8.75 7.13
CA LYS A 310 -20.35 -9.97 6.53
C LYS A 310 -21.34 -11.12 6.73
N ALA A 311 -21.53 -11.96 5.74
CA ALA A 311 -22.38 -13.14 5.80
C ALA A 311 -21.62 -14.39 5.38
N PRO A 312 -22.02 -15.59 5.81
CA PRO A 312 -21.45 -16.84 5.33
C PRO A 312 -21.56 -16.91 3.80
N HIS A 313 -20.49 -17.40 3.15
CA HIS A 313 -20.49 -17.52 1.69
C HIS A 313 -21.48 -18.61 1.25
N PRO A 314 -22.36 -18.37 0.25
CA PRO A 314 -23.39 -19.34 -0.15
C PRO A 314 -22.83 -20.66 -0.67
N GLU A 315 -21.65 -20.64 -1.28
CA GLU A 315 -20.97 -21.84 -1.82
C GLU A 315 -19.83 -22.32 -0.90
N ASN A 316 -19.96 -22.11 0.40
CA ASN A 316 -18.88 -22.34 1.36
C ASN A 316 -18.26 -23.74 1.26
N GLY A 317 -19.07 -24.82 1.20
CA GLY A 317 -18.59 -26.21 1.13
C GLY A 317 -17.72 -26.45 -0.10
N ARG A 318 -18.19 -26.04 -1.28
CA ARG A 318 -17.47 -26.17 -2.55
C ARG A 318 -16.14 -25.43 -2.53
N LEU A 319 -16.12 -24.20 -2.01
CA LEU A 319 -14.91 -23.38 -1.93
C LEU A 319 -13.90 -23.98 -0.94
N ALA A 320 -14.37 -24.47 0.19
CA ALA A 320 -13.51 -25.11 1.18
C ALA A 320 -12.82 -26.37 0.61
N GLU A 321 -13.55 -27.20 -0.12
CA GLU A 321 -12.99 -28.36 -0.80
C GLU A 321 -12.00 -27.96 -1.91
N GLN A 322 -12.38 -27.01 -2.77
CA GLN A 322 -11.54 -26.53 -3.88
C GLN A 322 -10.18 -25.99 -3.41
N HIS A 323 -10.11 -25.42 -2.22
CA HIS A 323 -8.88 -24.87 -1.66
C HIS A 323 -8.21 -25.78 -0.62
N GLY A 324 -8.68 -27.00 -0.43
CA GLY A 324 -8.10 -27.98 0.51
C GLY A 324 -8.26 -27.57 1.98
N LEU A 325 -9.32 -26.83 2.30
CA LEU A 325 -9.62 -26.31 3.63
C LEU A 325 -10.96 -26.86 4.13
N SER A 326 -11.11 -28.18 4.10
CA SER A 326 -12.33 -28.85 4.55
C SER A 326 -12.72 -28.40 5.96
N GLY A 327 -14.00 -28.01 6.12
CA GLY A 327 -14.53 -27.49 7.38
C GLY A 327 -14.27 -25.99 7.62
N ALA A 328 -13.51 -25.29 6.78
CA ALA A 328 -13.36 -23.84 6.88
C ALA A 328 -14.66 -23.12 6.52
N GLN A 329 -14.90 -21.98 7.16
CA GLN A 329 -16.03 -21.10 6.86
C GLN A 329 -15.55 -19.83 6.20
N PHE A 330 -15.94 -19.59 4.95
CA PHE A 330 -15.71 -18.35 4.25
C PHE A 330 -16.89 -17.40 4.40
N PHE A 331 -16.60 -16.10 4.25
CA PHE A 331 -17.58 -15.05 4.35
C PHE A 331 -17.52 -14.15 3.11
N THR A 332 -18.66 -13.56 2.77
CA THR A 332 -18.79 -12.62 1.64
C THR A 332 -19.16 -11.22 2.14
N ALA A 333 -18.84 -10.22 1.32
CA ALA A 333 -19.17 -8.82 1.56
C ALA A 333 -20.59 -8.52 1.10
N VAL A 334 -21.45 -8.04 2.01
CA VAL A 334 -22.86 -7.71 1.68
C VAL A 334 -23.04 -6.22 1.44
N GLY A 335 -22.57 -5.39 2.36
CA GLY A 335 -22.79 -3.95 2.36
C GLY A 335 -23.87 -3.50 3.34
N CYS A 336 -23.59 -2.43 4.10
CA CYS A 336 -24.53 -1.83 5.05
C CYS A 336 -24.18 -0.33 5.23
N PRO A 337 -25.02 0.45 5.96
CA PRO A 337 -24.71 1.84 6.23
C PRO A 337 -23.37 2.06 6.94
N ALA A 338 -22.94 1.18 7.85
CA ALA A 338 -21.66 1.31 8.57
C ALA A 338 -20.44 1.22 7.65
N CYS A 339 -20.51 0.47 6.57
CA CYS A 339 -19.47 0.41 5.52
C CYS A 339 -19.88 1.20 4.26
N ARG A 340 -20.93 1.99 4.31
CA ARG A 340 -21.45 2.78 3.19
C ARG A 340 -21.70 1.94 1.94
N GLY A 341 -22.30 0.75 2.12
CA GLY A 341 -22.62 -0.20 1.05
C GLY A 341 -21.41 -0.98 0.49
N ARG A 342 -20.19 -0.78 1.00
CA ARG A 342 -18.96 -1.38 0.44
C ARG A 342 -18.79 -2.86 0.80
N GLY A 343 -19.33 -3.31 1.92
CA GLY A 343 -19.08 -4.65 2.47
C GLY A 343 -17.69 -4.82 3.09
N TYR A 344 -16.79 -3.83 2.92
CA TYR A 344 -15.44 -3.80 3.46
C TYR A 344 -15.18 -2.50 4.22
N ARG A 345 -14.26 -2.57 5.21
CA ARG A 345 -13.81 -1.40 5.96
C ARG A 345 -12.38 -1.59 6.47
N GLY A 346 -11.46 -0.79 5.95
CA GLY A 346 -10.05 -0.87 6.26
C GLY A 346 -9.34 -2.06 5.58
N ARG A 347 -8.05 -2.20 5.86
CA ARG A 347 -7.17 -3.18 5.22
C ARG A 347 -6.36 -3.95 6.26
N LEU A 348 -5.88 -5.13 5.89
CA LEU A 348 -4.97 -5.95 6.68
C LEU A 348 -3.86 -6.50 5.77
N ALA A 349 -2.72 -6.84 6.36
CA ALA A 349 -1.63 -7.47 5.63
C ALA A 349 -1.87 -8.97 5.44
N VAL A 350 -1.80 -9.42 4.20
CA VAL A 350 -1.52 -10.83 3.85
C VAL A 350 -0.02 -10.91 3.63
N HIS A 351 0.65 -11.78 4.36
CA HIS A 351 2.10 -11.79 4.43
C HIS A 351 2.70 -13.18 4.34
N GLU A 352 3.96 -13.22 3.95
CA GLU A 352 4.87 -14.36 4.02
C GLU A 352 6.16 -13.83 4.67
N VAL A 353 6.53 -14.32 5.85
CA VAL A 353 7.70 -13.87 6.61
C VAL A 353 8.62 -15.06 6.81
N ILE A 354 9.85 -14.92 6.35
CA ILE A 354 10.85 -16.01 6.33
C ILE A 354 12.16 -15.52 6.93
N PRO A 355 12.48 -15.89 8.16
CA PRO A 355 13.86 -15.84 8.67
C PRO A 355 14.74 -16.77 7.83
N VAL A 356 15.84 -16.25 7.28
CA VAL A 356 16.61 -16.99 6.27
C VAL A 356 17.72 -17.88 6.81
N GLU A 357 17.93 -17.94 8.11
CA GLU A 357 19.05 -18.68 8.73
C GLU A 357 19.19 -20.11 8.20
N LYS A 358 18.07 -20.84 8.11
CA LYS A 358 18.06 -22.22 7.59
C LYS A 358 18.29 -22.33 6.08
N PHE A 359 18.14 -21.23 5.37
CA PHE A 359 18.29 -21.16 3.90
C PHE A 359 19.69 -20.73 3.46
N LEU A 360 20.51 -20.21 4.38
CA LEU A 360 21.83 -19.65 4.04
C LEU A 360 22.73 -20.61 3.26
N PRO A 361 22.80 -21.93 3.57
CA PRO A 361 23.61 -22.86 2.77
C PRO A 361 23.14 -22.96 1.32
N LEU A 362 21.82 -23.01 1.08
CA LEU A 362 21.25 -23.06 -0.26
C LEU A 362 21.47 -21.75 -1.02
N ILE A 363 21.35 -20.61 -0.33
CA ILE A 363 21.61 -19.28 -0.90
C ILE A 363 23.08 -19.18 -1.31
N ALA A 364 24.01 -19.51 -0.42
CA ALA A 364 25.45 -19.45 -0.69
C ALA A 364 25.87 -20.36 -1.85
N ALA A 365 25.27 -21.55 -1.94
CA ALA A 365 25.50 -22.50 -3.04
C ALA A 365 24.79 -22.09 -4.34
N ASN A 366 24.02 -21.01 -4.36
CA ASN A 366 23.16 -20.62 -5.49
C ASN A 366 22.28 -21.79 -5.97
N ALA A 367 21.69 -22.53 -5.01
CA ALA A 367 20.89 -23.69 -5.27
C ALA A 367 19.64 -23.38 -6.12
N PRO A 368 19.11 -24.33 -6.88
CA PRO A 368 17.86 -24.18 -7.62
C PRO A 368 16.71 -23.74 -6.70
N MET A 369 15.88 -22.80 -7.15
CA MET A 369 14.75 -22.31 -6.36
C MET A 369 13.77 -23.42 -5.94
N ALA A 370 13.70 -24.51 -6.68
CA ALA A 370 12.90 -25.67 -6.30
C ALA A 370 13.34 -26.27 -4.95
N GLU A 371 14.65 -26.33 -4.67
CA GLU A 371 15.17 -26.82 -3.40
C GLU A 371 14.88 -25.82 -2.26
N VAL A 372 15.01 -24.52 -2.54
CA VAL A 372 14.66 -23.46 -1.57
C VAL A 372 13.17 -23.51 -1.20
N HIS A 373 12.30 -23.72 -2.19
CA HIS A 373 10.85 -23.88 -1.93
C HIS A 373 10.52 -25.20 -1.21
N ALA A 374 11.23 -26.28 -1.51
CA ALA A 374 11.07 -27.55 -0.79
C ALA A 374 11.45 -27.40 0.69
N LEU A 375 12.57 -26.75 0.98
CA LEU A 375 12.98 -26.45 2.36
C LEU A 375 11.97 -25.55 3.07
N ARG A 376 11.42 -24.51 2.42
CA ARG A 376 10.35 -23.71 2.99
C ARG A 376 9.16 -24.56 3.42
N ALA A 377 8.71 -25.47 2.54
CA ALA A 377 7.57 -26.36 2.83
C ALA A 377 7.90 -27.31 4.00
N GLN A 378 9.10 -27.87 4.03
CA GLN A 378 9.57 -28.75 5.11
C GLN A 378 9.61 -28.03 6.46
N LEU A 379 10.02 -26.75 6.47
CA LEU A 379 10.07 -25.91 7.68
C LEU A 379 8.71 -25.35 8.09
N GLY A 380 7.65 -25.57 7.29
CA GLY A 380 6.29 -25.11 7.61
C GLY A 380 6.03 -23.62 7.40
N TYR A 381 6.93 -22.87 6.75
CA TYR A 381 6.69 -21.47 6.44
C TYR A 381 5.55 -21.31 5.42
N ARG A 382 4.53 -20.55 5.80
CA ARG A 382 3.35 -20.31 4.98
C ARG A 382 3.66 -19.39 3.81
N THR A 383 3.15 -19.73 2.62
CA THR A 383 3.16 -18.82 1.47
C THR A 383 2.16 -17.68 1.65
N LEU A 384 2.30 -16.63 0.85
CA LEU A 384 1.27 -15.57 0.76
C LEU A 384 -0.13 -16.16 0.55
N ARG A 385 -0.26 -17.16 -0.35
CA ARG A 385 -1.54 -17.82 -0.64
C ARG A 385 -2.08 -18.57 0.57
N GLN A 386 -1.27 -19.37 1.23
CA GLN A 386 -1.69 -20.13 2.43
C GLN A 386 -2.10 -19.18 3.57
N HIS A 387 -1.34 -18.10 3.78
CA HIS A 387 -1.72 -17.09 4.78
C HIS A 387 -3.01 -16.36 4.40
N GLY A 388 -3.16 -15.94 3.13
CA GLY A 388 -4.38 -15.31 2.65
C GLY A 388 -5.63 -16.19 2.83
N LEU A 389 -5.52 -17.48 2.50
CA LEU A 389 -6.59 -18.44 2.70
C LEU A 389 -6.94 -18.62 4.18
N ALA A 390 -5.94 -18.66 5.07
CA ALA A 390 -6.16 -18.72 6.52
C ALA A 390 -6.88 -17.48 7.05
N VAL A 391 -6.51 -16.29 6.57
CA VAL A 391 -7.16 -15.02 6.93
C VAL A 391 -8.60 -14.96 6.43
N ALA A 392 -8.89 -15.51 5.23
CA ALA A 392 -10.24 -15.61 4.70
C ALA A 392 -11.08 -16.61 5.51
N ALA A 393 -10.53 -17.76 5.87
CA ALA A 393 -11.19 -18.76 6.71
C ALA A 393 -11.48 -18.24 8.13
N ALA A 394 -10.64 -17.33 8.65
CA ALA A 394 -10.91 -16.60 9.90
C ALA A 394 -12.00 -15.51 9.77
N GLY A 395 -12.55 -15.30 8.57
CA GLY A 395 -13.61 -14.33 8.30
C GLY A 395 -13.15 -12.86 8.45
N LEU A 396 -11.85 -12.59 8.30
CA LEU A 396 -11.28 -11.25 8.36
C LEU A 396 -11.33 -10.56 6.99
N THR A 397 -11.25 -11.34 5.91
CA THR A 397 -11.43 -10.90 4.52
C THR A 397 -12.27 -11.92 3.76
N SER A 398 -12.63 -11.64 2.52
CA SER A 398 -13.30 -12.63 1.68
C SER A 398 -12.28 -13.42 0.83
N LEU A 399 -12.68 -14.59 0.35
CA LEU A 399 -11.85 -15.40 -0.53
C LEU A 399 -11.57 -14.69 -1.85
N GLU A 400 -12.58 -14.00 -2.42
CA GLU A 400 -12.46 -13.25 -3.65
C GLU A 400 -11.42 -12.13 -3.50
N GLU A 401 -11.40 -11.48 -2.36
CA GLU A 401 -10.42 -10.43 -2.09
C GLU A 401 -9.00 -10.99 -1.98
N VAL A 402 -8.82 -12.13 -1.35
CA VAL A 402 -7.52 -12.85 -1.31
C VAL A 402 -7.04 -13.18 -2.71
N LEU A 403 -7.91 -13.77 -3.55
CA LEU A 403 -7.57 -14.12 -4.92
C LEU A 403 -7.29 -12.92 -5.82
N ARG A 404 -7.91 -11.78 -5.52
CA ARG A 404 -7.67 -10.50 -6.24
C ARG A 404 -6.30 -9.92 -5.98
N VAL A 405 -5.75 -10.08 -4.77
CA VAL A 405 -4.49 -9.41 -4.37
C VAL A 405 -3.26 -10.30 -4.49
N LEU A 406 -3.45 -11.59 -4.70
CA LEU A 406 -2.38 -12.57 -4.93
C LEU A 406 -2.12 -12.80 -6.40
#